data_c305af52a5b8fa433ff854c35a6989d3
#
_entry.id   c305af52a5b8fa433ff854c35a6989d3
#
_cell.length_a   1.000
_cell.length_b   1.000
_cell.length_c   1.000
_cell.angle_alpha   90.00
_cell.angle_beta   90.00
_cell.angle_gamma   90.00
#
_symmetry.space_group_name_H-M   'P 1'
#
loop_
_entity.id
_entity.type
_entity.pdbx_description
1 polymer ?
#
loop_
_entity_poly.entity_id
_entity_poly.type
_entity_poly.pdbx_seq_one_letter_code
_entity_poly.pdbx_strand_id
1 'polypeptide(L)'
;MKKRLVSLLLTGVMVVTGLIGCSGSNTQSNGGGESSSSAKGEDVTITYSIWDSNQEKGIRTMADEFEAANPGIKINLQVVGWNDYWTMLEAAATGGSLPDTFWMHSNEIYRYASNDMLMDLTDRIKNSDKIDLGNYPEGLVKIYNEKGKQYALPKDNDTIGLWYNKTMFDEAGVSYPDETWTWDTLYDAAKKLTKDDGSQYGFLAQLQNQEGYYNFVYQNGGTIITDDKVSGYDDPKTIEAMEYYVGFVKDGLSPKIFGGSEGTEALQNGLCAMGLFGSWNLTGFTENEYMANNFDVAILPSSNDGKRAGIFNGLGNAIAANTPHPEEAWKWIEYLSSKEGQTRQAELGVAMSAYKGTADVWVKSNDTYNIKAFIDMLDYAQIRPYSNTTVKWEDKAFEILKKSFTGEESVEDACKETAKMMNECLAEEK
;
A
#
# COMPACT_ATOMS: atom_id res chain seq x y z
N MET A 1 -21.44 29.84 -42.14
CA MET A 1 -21.69 31.31 -41.99
C MET A 1 -20.99 31.78 -40.71
N LYS A 2 -19.95 32.59 -40.91
CA LYS A 2 -19.49 33.79 -40.20
C LYS A 2 -19.56 33.82 -38.65
N LYS A 3 -18.38 33.68 -37.98
CA LYS A 3 -17.61 34.76 -37.33
C LYS A 3 -18.23 35.36 -36.07
N ARG A 4 -17.50 35.27 -34.90
CA ARG A 4 -16.77 36.46 -34.38
C ARG A 4 -15.89 36.07 -33.15
N LEU A 5 -14.62 36.35 -33.31
CA LEU A 5 -13.66 36.59 -32.22
C LEU A 5 -14.06 37.83 -31.40
N VAL A 6 -13.80 37.83 -30.09
CA VAL A 6 -13.56 39.06 -29.34
C VAL A 6 -12.37 38.80 -28.40
N SER A 7 -11.23 39.42 -28.78
CA SER A 7 -10.10 39.70 -27.93
C SER A 7 -10.43 40.89 -27.01
N LEU A 8 -10.06 40.82 -25.74
CA LEU A 8 -9.88 42.00 -24.91
C LEU A 8 -8.58 41.91 -24.15
N LEU A 9 -7.63 42.70 -24.62
CA LEU A 9 -6.47 43.16 -23.87
C LEU A 9 -6.92 44.17 -22.82
N LEU A 10 -6.41 44.15 -21.62
CA LEU A 10 -6.31 45.32 -20.78
C LEU A 10 -4.97 45.33 -20.04
N THR A 11 -4.28 46.39 -20.33
CA THR A 11 -2.97 46.88 -19.94
C THR A 11 -2.91 47.25 -18.46
N GLY A 12 -1.69 47.19 -17.94
CA GLY A 12 -1.29 47.42 -16.59
C GLY A 12 -1.37 48.86 -16.05
N VAL A 13 -1.13 48.99 -14.78
CA VAL A 13 -0.60 50.20 -14.14
C VAL A 13 0.36 49.80 -13.02
N MET A 14 1.64 50.14 -13.22
CA MET A 14 2.63 50.26 -12.14
C MET A 14 2.36 51.57 -11.38
N VAL A 15 2.40 51.47 -10.07
CA VAL A 15 2.62 52.69 -9.23
C VAL A 15 3.80 52.40 -8.31
N VAL A 16 4.85 53.13 -8.61
CA VAL A 16 6.04 53.31 -7.76
C VAL A 16 5.86 54.63 -7.04
N THR A 17 5.97 54.64 -5.72
CA THR A 17 6.31 55.82 -4.90
C THR A 17 6.89 55.27 -3.59
N GLY A 18 8.08 55.53 -3.15
CA GLY A 18 8.87 56.75 -3.15
C GLY A 18 9.32 56.96 -1.69
N LEU A 19 10.62 56.80 -1.47
CA LEU A 19 11.36 57.06 -0.22
C LEU A 19 11.24 58.52 0.21
N ILE A 20 11.23 58.80 1.54
CA ILE A 20 11.83 59.94 2.26
C ILE A 20 11.79 59.52 3.74
N GLY A 21 12.76 59.48 4.56
CA GLY A 21 14.02 60.07 4.79
C GLY A 21 14.04 60.96 6.02
N CYS A 22 14.98 60.69 6.96
CA CYS A 22 15.57 61.52 7.98
C CYS A 22 14.81 61.78 9.31
N SER A 23 15.39 61.51 10.43
CA SER A 23 16.61 62.00 11.10
C SER A 23 16.31 62.37 12.56
N GLY A 24 17.07 61.86 13.49
CA GLY A 24 17.65 62.66 14.63
C GLY A 24 16.94 62.48 16.00
N SER A 25 17.48 61.91 16.98
CA SER A 25 18.51 62.30 17.91
C SER A 25 18.40 61.59 19.27
N ASN A 26 19.55 61.32 19.82
CA ASN A 26 19.95 60.82 21.13
C ASN A 26 19.07 61.20 22.33
N THR A 27 18.88 60.22 23.25
CA THR A 27 19.21 60.41 24.66
C THR A 27 19.41 59.06 25.35
N GLN A 28 20.55 58.92 26.03
CA GLN A 28 20.91 57.81 26.93
C GLN A 28 20.02 57.79 28.18
N SER A 29 19.65 56.59 28.64
CA SER A 29 19.74 56.30 30.08
C SER A 29 19.77 54.79 30.30
N ASN A 30 20.67 54.40 31.18
CA ASN A 30 21.02 53.09 31.73
C ASN A 30 19.83 52.36 32.41
N GLY A 31 19.82 51.04 32.30
CA GLY A 31 19.05 50.18 33.20
C GLY A 31 19.11 48.75 32.73
N GLY A 32 19.97 47.94 33.32
CA GLY A 32 20.20 46.56 32.98
C GLY A 32 18.99 45.63 33.21
N GLY A 33 18.92 44.65 32.40
CA GLY A 33 18.01 43.53 32.47
C GLY A 33 18.28 42.64 31.25
N GLU A 34 19.27 41.78 31.33
CA GLU A 34 19.44 40.69 30.39
C GLU A 34 18.23 39.78 30.49
N SER A 35 17.22 40.02 29.69
CA SER A 35 16.24 39.05 29.33
C SER A 35 16.77 38.38 28.06
N SER A 36 17.40 37.23 28.21
CA SER A 36 17.69 36.36 27.09
C SER A 36 16.33 35.83 26.54
N SER A 37 15.76 36.61 25.64
CA SER A 37 14.77 36.07 24.71
C SER A 37 15.52 35.10 23.81
N SER A 38 15.47 33.81 24.15
CA SER A 38 15.74 32.76 23.17
C SER A 38 14.82 33.06 22.00
N ALA A 39 15.39 33.52 20.89
CA ALA A 39 14.67 33.55 19.63
C ALA A 39 14.19 32.11 19.42
N LYS A 40 12.87 31.87 19.52
CA LYS A 40 12.27 30.64 18.99
C LYS A 40 12.63 30.65 17.51
N GLY A 41 13.50 29.72 17.11
CA GLY A 41 13.72 29.44 15.69
C GLY A 41 12.36 29.20 15.04
N GLU A 42 12.22 29.55 13.78
CA GLU A 42 11.03 29.22 13.03
C GLU A 42 10.86 27.67 13.04
N ASP A 43 9.62 27.21 13.22
CA ASP A 43 9.31 25.79 13.18
C ASP A 43 9.67 25.22 11.80
N VAL A 44 10.38 24.08 11.77
CA VAL A 44 10.66 23.33 10.55
C VAL A 44 9.43 22.49 10.21
N THR A 45 8.94 22.60 8.98
CA THR A 45 7.81 21.79 8.51
C THR A 45 8.31 20.68 7.59
N ILE A 46 8.06 19.43 7.96
CA ILE A 46 8.36 18.25 7.18
C ILE A 46 7.10 17.80 6.43
N THR A 47 7.19 17.69 5.13
CA THR A 47 6.11 17.12 4.32
C THR A 47 6.18 15.58 4.38
N TYR A 48 5.07 14.95 4.76
CA TYR A 48 4.92 13.50 4.74
C TYR A 48 3.77 13.10 3.83
N SER A 49 4.07 12.43 2.72
CA SER A 49 3.09 12.04 1.71
C SER A 49 2.70 10.57 1.83
N ILE A 50 1.40 10.31 1.82
CA ILE A 50 0.77 8.99 1.89
C ILE A 50 -0.34 8.87 0.83
N TRP A 51 -0.79 7.64 0.53
CA TRP A 51 -1.86 7.46 -0.47
C TRP A 51 -3.18 6.94 0.07
N ASP A 52 -3.24 6.49 1.31
CA ASP A 52 -4.44 5.88 1.89
C ASP A 52 -5.13 6.84 2.87
N SER A 53 -6.27 7.38 2.44
CA SER A 53 -7.09 8.27 3.27
C SER A 53 -7.68 7.58 4.50
N ASN A 54 -7.86 6.24 4.48
CA ASN A 54 -8.35 5.50 5.63
C ASN A 54 -7.37 5.53 6.82
N GLN A 55 -6.07 5.68 6.53
CA GLN A 55 -5.03 5.75 7.55
C GLN A 55 -4.71 7.19 8.01
N GLU A 56 -5.23 8.21 7.32
CA GLU A 56 -4.92 9.63 7.56
C GLU A 56 -5.15 10.03 9.02
N LYS A 57 -6.30 9.70 9.59
CA LYS A 57 -6.68 10.08 10.96
C LYS A 57 -5.69 9.54 12.00
N GLY A 58 -5.31 8.28 11.87
CA GLY A 58 -4.36 7.64 12.80
C GLY A 58 -2.95 8.21 12.63
N ILE A 59 -2.50 8.39 11.39
CA ILE A 59 -1.20 9.01 11.09
C ILE A 59 -1.16 10.46 11.61
N ARG A 60 -2.24 11.24 11.47
CA ARG A 60 -2.30 12.60 12.02
C ARG A 60 -2.20 12.58 13.55
N THR A 61 -2.87 11.63 14.22
CA THR A 61 -2.74 11.46 15.67
C THR A 61 -1.27 11.21 16.08
N MET A 62 -0.58 10.31 15.37
CA MET A 62 0.83 10.02 15.62
C MET A 62 1.72 11.26 15.37
N ALA A 63 1.40 12.03 14.35
CA ALA A 63 2.14 13.25 14.03
C ALA A 63 1.91 14.34 15.09
N ASP A 64 0.69 14.51 15.61
CA ASP A 64 0.39 15.45 16.70
C ASP A 64 1.14 15.08 17.99
N GLU A 65 1.21 13.79 18.33
CA GLU A 65 1.99 13.27 19.46
C GLU A 65 3.50 13.51 19.25
N PHE A 66 4.02 13.25 18.04
CA PHE A 66 5.41 13.52 17.69
C PHE A 66 5.77 15.03 17.78
N GLU A 67 4.92 15.91 17.24
CA GLU A 67 5.09 17.36 17.29
C GLU A 67 5.11 17.89 18.74
N ALA A 68 4.26 17.34 19.60
CA ALA A 68 4.24 17.68 21.02
C ALA A 68 5.54 17.28 21.74
N ALA A 69 6.14 16.15 21.35
CA ALA A 69 7.39 15.65 21.89
C ALA A 69 8.64 16.31 21.27
N ASN A 70 8.50 16.94 20.09
CA ASN A 70 9.60 17.57 19.34
C ASN A 70 9.26 19.03 18.99
N PRO A 71 9.25 19.96 19.97
CA PRO A 71 8.96 21.37 19.72
C PRO A 71 9.90 21.95 18.65
N GLY A 72 9.33 22.65 17.67
CA GLY A 72 10.04 23.19 16.51
C GLY A 72 10.00 22.32 15.26
N ILE A 73 9.35 21.14 15.31
CA ILE A 73 9.08 20.31 14.11
C ILE A 73 7.57 20.22 13.90
N LYS A 74 7.13 20.39 12.66
CA LYS A 74 5.74 20.22 12.22
C LYS A 74 5.67 19.20 11.10
N ILE A 75 4.60 18.40 11.08
CA ILE A 75 4.36 17.41 10.03
C ILE A 75 3.19 17.87 9.16
N ASN A 76 3.50 18.22 7.92
CA ASN A 76 2.50 18.49 6.88
C ASN A 76 2.12 17.19 6.19
N LEU A 77 1.05 16.53 6.68
CA LEU A 77 0.54 15.30 6.10
C LEU A 77 -0.18 15.60 4.79
N GLN A 78 0.26 14.97 3.70
CA GLN A 78 -0.36 15.05 2.38
C GLN A 78 -0.92 13.68 2.00
N VAL A 79 -2.22 13.63 1.68
CA VAL A 79 -2.89 12.42 1.23
C VAL A 79 -3.25 12.57 -0.24
N VAL A 80 -2.73 11.67 -1.08
CA VAL A 80 -2.93 11.69 -2.54
C VAL A 80 -3.28 10.26 -2.97
N GLY A 81 -4.41 10.05 -3.64
CA GLY A 81 -4.84 8.70 -4.04
C GLY A 81 -3.78 7.97 -4.89
N TRP A 82 -3.77 6.63 -4.81
CA TRP A 82 -2.72 5.76 -5.36
C TRP A 82 -2.20 6.13 -6.76
N ASN A 83 -3.07 6.30 -7.74
CA ASN A 83 -2.66 6.59 -9.12
C ASN A 83 -2.03 7.99 -9.27
N ASP A 84 -2.62 8.99 -8.60
CA ASP A 84 -2.12 10.37 -8.62
C ASP A 84 -0.85 10.53 -7.79
N TYR A 85 -0.67 9.68 -6.77
CA TYR A 85 0.50 9.68 -5.90
C TYR A 85 1.79 9.42 -6.68
N TRP A 86 1.83 8.37 -7.49
CA TRP A 86 3.01 8.05 -8.30
C TRP A 86 3.24 9.08 -9.41
N THR A 87 2.19 9.58 -10.03
CA THR A 87 2.27 10.67 -11.00
C THR A 87 2.85 11.94 -10.37
N MET A 88 2.39 12.30 -9.17
CA MET A 88 2.91 13.43 -8.39
C MET A 88 4.40 13.23 -8.05
N LEU A 89 4.78 12.06 -7.52
CA LEU A 89 6.16 11.78 -7.15
C LEU A 89 7.10 11.80 -8.36
N GLU A 90 6.70 11.29 -9.53
CA GLU A 90 7.48 11.35 -10.76
C GLU A 90 7.74 12.79 -11.22
N ALA A 91 6.68 13.61 -11.22
CA ALA A 91 6.78 15.02 -11.56
C ALA A 91 7.68 15.77 -10.57
N ALA A 92 7.52 15.50 -9.27
CA ALA A 92 8.32 16.09 -8.20
C ALA A 92 9.78 15.66 -8.26
N ALA A 93 10.06 14.38 -8.54
CA ALA A 93 11.42 13.87 -8.71
C ALA A 93 12.15 14.56 -9.88
N THR A 94 11.46 14.73 -11.01
CA THR A 94 12.01 15.44 -12.18
C THR A 94 12.27 16.92 -11.86
N GLY A 95 11.41 17.54 -11.06
CA GLY A 95 11.52 18.94 -10.62
C GLY A 95 12.46 19.17 -9.44
N GLY A 96 13.02 18.14 -8.83
CA GLY A 96 13.85 18.21 -7.63
C GLY A 96 13.09 18.68 -6.39
N SER A 97 11.78 18.41 -6.30
CA SER A 97 10.86 18.89 -5.25
C SER A 97 10.05 17.75 -4.62
N LEU A 98 10.67 16.57 -4.43
CA LEU A 98 10.04 15.48 -3.69
C LEU A 98 9.60 15.93 -2.29
N PRO A 99 8.50 15.37 -1.73
CA PRO A 99 8.19 15.52 -0.32
C PRO A 99 9.38 15.09 0.55
N ASP A 100 9.56 15.71 1.74
CA ASP A 100 10.70 15.37 2.61
C ASP A 100 10.70 13.88 2.98
N THR A 101 9.53 13.36 3.27
CA THR A 101 9.29 11.97 3.64
C THR A 101 8.04 11.44 2.95
N PHE A 102 8.01 10.14 2.65
CA PHE A 102 6.87 9.56 1.94
C PHE A 102 6.85 8.03 2.02
N TRP A 103 5.66 7.46 1.78
CA TRP A 103 5.52 6.02 1.65
C TRP A 103 6.16 5.51 0.37
N MET A 104 6.84 4.39 0.50
CA MET A 104 7.45 3.66 -0.61
C MET A 104 6.85 2.26 -0.70
N HIS A 105 6.53 1.83 -1.92
CA HIS A 105 6.02 0.48 -2.19
C HIS A 105 7.12 -0.42 -2.74
N SER A 106 6.96 -1.73 -2.53
CA SER A 106 7.92 -2.76 -2.94
C SER A 106 8.19 -2.81 -4.45
N ASN A 107 7.24 -2.41 -5.29
CA ASN A 107 7.39 -2.39 -6.74
C ASN A 107 8.12 -1.15 -7.27
N GLU A 108 8.21 -0.07 -6.49
CA GLU A 108 8.76 1.22 -6.90
C GLU A 108 10.17 1.49 -6.36
N ILE A 109 10.52 0.89 -5.22
CA ILE A 109 11.75 1.21 -4.48
C ILE A 109 13.00 1.21 -5.33
N TYR A 110 13.16 0.22 -6.22
CA TYR A 110 14.35 0.11 -7.05
C TYR A 110 14.53 1.32 -7.97
N ARG A 111 13.45 1.77 -8.61
CA ARG A 111 13.45 2.92 -9.51
C ARG A 111 13.92 4.19 -8.80
N TYR A 112 13.44 4.42 -7.58
CA TYR A 112 13.83 5.60 -6.80
C TYR A 112 15.23 5.47 -6.23
N ALA A 113 15.61 4.33 -5.70
CA ALA A 113 16.94 4.10 -5.12
C ALA A 113 18.05 4.13 -6.17
N SER A 114 17.83 3.53 -7.36
CA SER A 114 18.84 3.49 -8.44
C SER A 114 19.07 4.83 -9.14
N ASN A 115 18.16 5.79 -8.96
CA ASN A 115 18.25 7.15 -9.51
C ASN A 115 18.60 8.20 -8.46
N ASP A 116 19.18 7.79 -7.33
CA ASP A 116 19.64 8.68 -6.25
C ASP A 116 18.54 9.61 -5.71
N MET A 117 17.27 9.19 -5.78
CA MET A 117 16.14 9.98 -5.31
C MET A 117 15.87 9.81 -3.81
N LEU A 118 16.38 8.74 -3.22
CA LEU A 118 16.19 8.40 -1.80
C LEU A 118 17.48 8.59 -1.00
N MET A 119 17.32 9.02 0.23
CA MET A 119 18.41 9.09 1.20
C MET A 119 18.86 7.67 1.59
N ASP A 120 20.17 7.43 1.58
CA ASP A 120 20.76 6.24 2.18
C ASP A 120 20.66 6.36 3.71
N LEU A 121 19.88 5.48 4.32
CA LEU A 121 19.61 5.47 5.76
C LEU A 121 20.60 4.58 6.54
N THR A 122 21.51 3.89 5.87
CA THR A 122 22.37 2.85 6.47
C THR A 122 23.15 3.34 7.69
N ASP A 123 23.84 4.47 7.58
CA ASP A 123 24.61 5.02 8.69
C ASP A 123 23.70 5.60 9.79
N ARG A 124 22.55 6.16 9.45
CA ARG A 124 21.57 6.64 10.42
C ARG A 124 21.01 5.49 11.26
N ILE A 125 20.64 4.39 10.62
CA ILE A 125 20.16 3.17 11.27
C ILE A 125 21.25 2.62 12.21
N LYS A 126 22.49 2.51 11.74
CA LYS A 126 23.61 1.98 12.52
C LYS A 126 23.89 2.80 13.78
N ASN A 127 23.65 4.11 13.74
CA ASN A 127 23.90 5.04 14.84
C ASN A 127 22.65 5.30 15.71
N SER A 128 21.49 4.74 15.35
CA SER A 128 20.26 4.86 16.11
C SER A 128 20.24 3.84 17.26
N ASP A 129 19.78 4.26 18.41
CA ASP A 129 19.47 3.40 19.56
C ASP A 129 18.00 2.90 19.54
N LYS A 130 17.19 3.38 18.59
CA LYS A 130 15.76 3.06 18.45
C LYS A 130 15.47 2.06 17.36
N ILE A 131 16.35 1.95 16.36
CA ILE A 131 16.15 1.11 15.18
C ILE A 131 17.07 -0.11 15.20
N ASP A 132 16.46 -1.28 15.25
CA ASP A 132 17.13 -2.56 15.03
C ASP A 132 16.35 -3.34 13.96
N LEU A 133 16.95 -3.48 12.77
CA LEU A 133 16.34 -4.18 11.63
C LEU A 133 16.04 -5.65 11.91
N GLY A 134 16.68 -6.26 12.90
CA GLY A 134 16.38 -7.60 13.38
C GLY A 134 14.97 -7.76 13.97
N ASN A 135 14.32 -6.66 14.33
CA ASN A 135 12.95 -6.64 14.86
C ASN A 135 11.88 -6.58 13.76
N TYR A 136 12.28 -6.67 12.49
CA TYR A 136 11.35 -6.67 11.35
C TYR A 136 11.43 -8.01 10.59
N PRO A 137 10.41 -8.38 9.78
CA PRO A 137 10.52 -9.49 8.85
C PRO A 137 11.67 -9.28 7.86
N GLU A 138 12.56 -10.27 7.74
CA GLU A 138 13.74 -10.16 6.87
C GLU A 138 13.39 -9.84 5.41
N GLY A 139 12.28 -10.41 4.91
CA GLY A 139 11.80 -10.15 3.54
C GLY A 139 11.49 -8.67 3.32
N LEU A 140 10.84 -7.98 4.29
CA LEU A 140 10.53 -6.56 4.18
C LEU A 140 11.79 -5.69 4.25
N VAL A 141 12.74 -6.04 5.12
CA VAL A 141 14.02 -5.32 5.17
C VAL A 141 14.77 -5.42 3.84
N LYS A 142 14.78 -6.61 3.23
CA LYS A 142 15.45 -6.88 1.95
C LYS A 142 14.85 -6.10 0.78
N ILE A 143 13.53 -5.93 0.72
CA ILE A 143 12.87 -5.14 -0.34
C ILE A 143 13.46 -3.73 -0.42
N TYR A 144 13.69 -3.10 0.74
CA TYR A 144 14.14 -1.71 0.84
C TYR A 144 15.66 -1.57 0.92
N ASN A 145 16.40 -2.66 0.64
CA ASN A 145 17.86 -2.67 0.57
C ASN A 145 18.32 -2.87 -0.89
N GLU A 146 19.07 -1.92 -1.40
CA GLU A 146 19.69 -1.99 -2.73
C GLU A 146 21.21 -1.89 -2.60
N LYS A 147 21.91 -2.91 -3.07
CA LYS A 147 23.39 -2.99 -3.05
C LYS A 147 24.01 -2.74 -1.66
N GLY A 148 23.34 -3.23 -0.61
CA GLY A 148 23.82 -3.12 0.77
C GLY A 148 23.48 -1.79 1.45
N LYS A 149 22.69 -0.93 0.82
CA LYS A 149 22.20 0.33 1.38
C LYS A 149 20.71 0.25 1.66
N GLN A 150 20.30 0.73 2.83
CA GLN A 150 18.89 0.77 3.23
C GLN A 150 18.26 2.11 2.85
N TYR A 151 17.21 2.10 2.04
CA TYR A 151 16.57 3.31 1.51
C TYR A 151 15.21 3.61 2.10
N ALA A 152 14.58 2.64 2.76
CA ALA A 152 13.37 2.87 3.53
C ALA A 152 13.32 1.93 4.74
N LEU A 153 12.57 2.31 5.77
CA LEU A 153 12.30 1.46 6.95
C LEU A 153 10.90 0.85 6.82
N PRO A 154 10.73 -0.46 7.09
CA PRO A 154 9.42 -1.10 7.03
C PRO A 154 8.40 -0.42 7.94
N LYS A 155 7.22 -0.13 7.39
CA LYS A 155 6.11 0.53 8.09
C LYS A 155 5.10 -0.50 8.61
N ASP A 156 4.70 -1.42 7.78
CA ASP A 156 3.65 -2.41 8.03
C ASP A 156 4.02 -3.78 7.47
N ASN A 157 3.17 -4.77 7.72
CA ASN A 157 3.34 -6.16 7.32
C ASN A 157 1.99 -6.75 6.97
N ASP A 158 1.51 -6.47 5.78
CA ASP A 158 0.16 -6.81 5.36
C ASP A 158 0.04 -8.22 4.78
N THR A 159 -1.05 -8.91 5.09
CA THR A 159 -1.45 -10.18 4.47
C THR A 159 -2.86 -10.09 3.89
N ILE A 160 -3.27 -11.16 3.21
CA ILE A 160 -4.57 -11.27 2.54
C ILE A 160 -5.47 -12.20 3.32
N GLY A 161 -6.73 -11.78 3.54
CA GLY A 161 -7.78 -12.59 4.16
C GLY A 161 -8.94 -12.83 3.19
N LEU A 162 -9.72 -13.89 3.47
CA LEU A 162 -10.99 -14.16 2.80
C LEU A 162 -12.11 -13.42 3.55
N TRP A 163 -12.57 -12.33 2.99
CA TRP A 163 -13.75 -11.62 3.49
C TRP A 163 -15.02 -12.32 3.02
N TYR A 164 -15.99 -12.49 3.92
CA TYR A 164 -17.23 -13.20 3.60
C TYR A 164 -18.43 -12.55 4.29
N ASN A 165 -19.57 -12.55 3.61
CA ASN A 165 -20.83 -11.98 4.08
C ASN A 165 -21.65 -13.00 4.89
N LYS A 166 -21.64 -12.89 6.22
CA LYS A 166 -22.35 -13.79 7.13
C LYS A 166 -23.83 -13.91 6.82
N THR A 167 -24.50 -12.79 6.52
CA THR A 167 -25.93 -12.76 6.21
C THR A 167 -26.25 -13.57 4.94
N MET A 168 -25.47 -13.41 3.87
CA MET A 168 -25.66 -14.19 2.65
C MET A 168 -25.39 -15.68 2.85
N PHE A 169 -24.41 -16.01 3.68
CA PHE A 169 -24.10 -17.40 4.04
C PHE A 169 -25.23 -18.04 4.83
N ASP A 170 -25.78 -17.34 5.83
CA ASP A 170 -26.92 -17.83 6.62
C ASP A 170 -28.17 -18.02 5.76
N GLU A 171 -28.49 -17.09 4.88
CA GLU A 171 -29.61 -17.18 3.95
C GLU A 171 -29.48 -18.35 2.99
N ALA A 172 -28.26 -18.67 2.53
CA ALA A 172 -27.99 -19.77 1.62
C ALA A 172 -27.77 -21.12 2.34
N GLY A 173 -27.68 -21.14 3.67
CA GLY A 173 -27.37 -22.33 4.45
C GLY A 173 -25.95 -22.86 4.18
N VAL A 174 -24.99 -21.98 3.94
CA VAL A 174 -23.57 -22.30 3.72
C VAL A 174 -22.81 -22.09 5.02
N SER A 175 -21.97 -23.03 5.41
CA SER A 175 -21.10 -22.90 6.58
C SER A 175 -20.04 -21.81 6.37
N TYR A 176 -19.72 -21.06 7.40
CA TYR A 176 -18.68 -20.03 7.32
C TYR A 176 -17.30 -20.62 7.01
N PRO A 177 -16.42 -19.85 6.36
CA PRO A 177 -15.04 -20.26 6.10
C PRO A 177 -14.27 -20.54 7.40
N ASP A 178 -13.56 -21.68 7.41
CA ASP A 178 -12.68 -22.09 8.51
C ASP A 178 -11.37 -22.73 7.96
N GLU A 179 -10.56 -23.29 8.85
CA GLU A 179 -9.29 -23.92 8.48
C GLU A 179 -9.43 -25.21 7.64
N THR A 180 -10.64 -25.75 7.50
CA THR A 180 -10.89 -26.95 6.69
C THR A 180 -11.21 -26.62 5.23
N TRP A 181 -11.42 -25.34 4.91
CA TRP A 181 -11.77 -24.92 3.58
C TRP A 181 -10.64 -25.16 2.57
N THR A 182 -11.04 -25.73 1.43
CA THR A 182 -10.20 -25.96 0.26
C THR A 182 -10.74 -25.18 -0.94
N TRP A 183 -10.03 -25.22 -2.05
CA TRP A 183 -10.49 -24.65 -3.31
C TRP A 183 -11.85 -25.20 -3.75
N ASP A 184 -12.08 -26.53 -3.60
CA ASP A 184 -13.38 -27.13 -3.92
C ASP A 184 -14.49 -26.57 -3.04
N THR A 185 -14.23 -26.41 -1.73
CA THR A 185 -15.20 -25.84 -0.80
C THR A 185 -15.52 -24.38 -1.15
N LEU A 186 -14.49 -23.58 -1.49
CA LEU A 186 -14.67 -22.18 -1.94
C LEU A 186 -15.52 -22.11 -3.20
N TYR A 187 -15.23 -22.97 -4.19
CA TYR A 187 -15.95 -23.00 -5.45
C TYR A 187 -17.42 -23.44 -5.29
N ASP A 188 -17.66 -24.46 -4.48
CA ASP A 188 -19.02 -24.95 -4.19
C ASP A 188 -19.84 -23.93 -3.37
N ALA A 189 -19.20 -23.22 -2.44
CA ALA A 189 -19.82 -22.11 -1.72
C ALA A 189 -20.17 -20.96 -2.68
N ALA A 190 -19.25 -20.59 -3.58
CA ALA A 190 -19.50 -19.56 -4.58
C ALA A 190 -20.70 -19.90 -5.48
N LYS A 191 -20.85 -21.16 -5.92
CA LYS A 191 -22.02 -21.61 -6.67
C LYS A 191 -23.32 -21.44 -5.91
N LYS A 192 -23.37 -21.82 -4.62
CA LYS A 192 -24.57 -21.70 -3.79
C LYS A 192 -24.95 -20.27 -3.49
N LEU A 193 -23.96 -19.38 -3.41
CA LEU A 193 -24.13 -17.97 -3.08
C LEU A 193 -24.40 -17.08 -4.30
N THR A 194 -24.21 -17.59 -5.52
CA THR A 194 -24.50 -16.87 -6.76
C THR A 194 -25.98 -16.96 -7.10
N LYS A 195 -26.62 -15.85 -7.44
CA LYS A 195 -27.99 -15.79 -7.92
C LYS A 195 -28.04 -15.70 -9.44
N ASP A 196 -28.93 -16.48 -10.06
CA ASP A 196 -29.05 -16.57 -11.52
C ASP A 196 -29.44 -15.23 -12.20
N ASP A 197 -30.03 -14.31 -11.45
CA ASP A 197 -30.44 -12.99 -11.96
C ASP A 197 -29.30 -11.96 -11.97
N GLY A 198 -28.10 -12.35 -11.56
CA GLY A 198 -26.92 -11.46 -11.50
C GLY A 198 -26.94 -10.41 -10.40
N SER A 199 -27.91 -10.48 -9.48
CA SER A 199 -28.00 -9.54 -8.35
C SER A 199 -26.97 -9.83 -7.24
N GLN A 200 -26.36 -11.03 -7.23
CA GLN A 200 -25.36 -11.46 -6.27
C GLN A 200 -24.42 -12.49 -6.90
N TYR A 201 -23.13 -12.31 -6.66
CA TYR A 201 -22.08 -13.25 -7.02
C TYR A 201 -21.48 -13.88 -5.77
N GLY A 202 -21.11 -15.15 -5.86
CA GLY A 202 -20.58 -15.89 -4.72
C GLY A 202 -19.16 -15.51 -4.36
N PHE A 203 -18.33 -15.17 -5.33
CA PHE A 203 -16.92 -14.80 -5.13
C PHE A 203 -16.49 -13.69 -6.05
N LEU A 204 -15.62 -12.81 -5.60
CA LEU A 204 -14.98 -11.76 -6.40
C LEU A 204 -13.59 -12.25 -6.86
N ALA A 205 -13.51 -12.76 -8.09
CA ALA A 205 -12.24 -13.05 -8.76
C ALA A 205 -11.83 -11.85 -9.63
N GLN A 206 -11.43 -10.76 -9.00
CA GLN A 206 -10.96 -9.56 -9.70
C GLN A 206 -9.58 -9.79 -10.36
N LEU A 207 -9.31 -9.12 -11.48
CA LEU A 207 -7.97 -9.13 -12.06
C LEU A 207 -7.04 -8.24 -11.20
N GLN A 208 -6.51 -8.84 -10.15
CA GLN A 208 -5.60 -8.21 -9.20
C GLN A 208 -4.59 -9.26 -8.74
N ASN A 209 -3.35 -8.88 -8.66
CA ASN A 209 -2.26 -9.80 -8.32
C ASN A 209 -2.24 -10.16 -6.82
N GLN A 210 -1.95 -9.19 -5.94
CA GLN A 210 -1.76 -9.43 -4.50
C GLN A 210 -3.05 -9.82 -3.80
N GLU A 211 -4.18 -9.14 -4.06
CA GLU A 211 -5.51 -9.47 -3.51
C GLU A 211 -6.27 -10.47 -4.38
N GLY A 212 -5.59 -11.23 -5.22
CA GLY A 212 -6.19 -12.13 -6.17
C GLY A 212 -5.29 -13.32 -6.47
N TYR A 213 -4.97 -13.51 -7.76
CA TYR A 213 -4.44 -14.75 -8.29
C TYR A 213 -3.05 -15.18 -7.75
N TYR A 214 -2.21 -14.28 -7.27
CA TYR A 214 -0.91 -14.69 -6.67
C TYR A 214 -1.10 -15.68 -5.53
N ASN A 215 -2.12 -15.51 -4.69
CA ASN A 215 -2.39 -16.43 -3.58
C ASN A 215 -2.65 -17.84 -4.10
N PHE A 216 -3.46 -17.98 -5.11
CA PHE A 216 -3.79 -19.28 -5.72
C PHE A 216 -2.58 -19.90 -6.43
N VAL A 217 -1.78 -19.11 -7.13
CA VAL A 217 -0.55 -19.59 -7.79
C VAL A 217 0.39 -20.25 -6.77
N TYR A 218 0.68 -19.59 -5.65
CA TYR A 218 1.57 -20.17 -4.64
C TYR A 218 0.95 -21.33 -3.86
N GLN A 219 -0.37 -21.32 -3.66
CA GLN A 219 -1.10 -22.46 -3.08
C GLN A 219 -0.99 -23.70 -3.98
N ASN A 220 -0.99 -23.55 -5.29
CA ASN A 220 -0.85 -24.65 -6.24
C ASN A 220 0.60 -25.13 -6.43
N GLY A 221 1.56 -24.45 -5.82
CA GLY A 221 2.99 -24.74 -6.00
C GLY A 221 3.62 -24.13 -7.25
N GLY A 222 2.89 -23.23 -7.94
CA GLY A 222 3.44 -22.36 -8.97
C GLY A 222 4.26 -21.23 -8.38
N THR A 223 4.78 -20.37 -9.23
CA THR A 223 5.53 -19.17 -8.86
C THR A 223 5.34 -18.07 -9.89
N ILE A 224 5.55 -16.82 -9.52
CA ILE A 224 5.50 -15.67 -10.45
C ILE A 224 6.89 -15.35 -10.98
N ILE A 225 7.89 -15.38 -10.12
CA ILE A 225 9.30 -15.20 -10.48
C ILE A 225 10.14 -16.24 -9.74
N THR A 226 11.05 -16.89 -10.44
CA THR A 226 11.95 -17.87 -9.86
C THR A 226 13.17 -17.18 -9.21
N ASP A 227 13.92 -17.93 -8.40
CA ASP A 227 15.19 -17.46 -7.79
C ASP A 227 16.22 -17.06 -8.87
N ASP A 228 16.19 -17.70 -10.02
CA ASP A 228 17.06 -17.40 -11.17
C ASP A 228 16.61 -16.18 -11.97
N LYS A 229 15.60 -15.44 -11.47
CA LYS A 229 15.02 -14.28 -12.15
C LYS A 229 14.48 -14.61 -13.56
N VAL A 230 13.67 -15.65 -13.60
CA VAL A 230 12.88 -16.07 -14.76
C VAL A 230 11.40 -16.03 -14.40
N SER A 231 10.55 -15.67 -15.34
CA SER A 231 9.10 -15.71 -15.17
C SER A 231 8.60 -17.14 -14.89
N GLY A 232 7.70 -17.28 -13.96
CA GLY A 232 6.99 -18.53 -13.68
C GLY A 232 5.56 -18.56 -14.22
N TYR A 233 5.15 -17.58 -15.03
CA TYR A 233 3.78 -17.56 -15.57
C TYR A 233 3.48 -18.72 -16.51
N ASP A 234 4.46 -19.27 -17.22
CA ASP A 234 4.32 -20.45 -18.11
C ASP A 234 4.54 -21.80 -17.40
N ASP A 235 4.77 -21.78 -16.08
CA ASP A 235 4.78 -23.00 -15.28
C ASP A 235 3.40 -23.66 -15.28
N PRO A 236 3.28 -25.01 -15.52
CA PRO A 236 2.00 -25.68 -15.54
C PRO A 236 1.17 -25.50 -14.26
N LYS A 237 1.81 -25.40 -13.08
CA LYS A 237 1.14 -25.16 -11.81
C LYS A 237 0.60 -23.74 -11.69
N THR A 238 1.29 -22.76 -12.25
CA THR A 238 0.83 -21.37 -12.36
C THR A 238 -0.38 -21.30 -13.29
N ILE A 239 -0.30 -21.93 -14.48
CA ILE A 239 -1.41 -21.94 -15.45
C ILE A 239 -2.66 -22.60 -14.83
N GLU A 240 -2.51 -23.77 -14.17
CA GLU A 240 -3.61 -24.47 -13.49
C GLU A 240 -4.30 -23.59 -12.43
N ALA A 241 -3.52 -22.85 -11.63
CA ALA A 241 -4.06 -21.93 -10.64
C ALA A 241 -4.79 -20.74 -11.29
N MET A 242 -4.23 -20.21 -12.38
CA MET A 242 -4.88 -19.15 -13.15
C MET A 242 -6.18 -19.62 -13.81
N GLU A 243 -6.22 -20.85 -14.34
CA GLU A 243 -7.43 -21.46 -14.90
C GLU A 243 -8.52 -21.61 -13.85
N TYR A 244 -8.17 -22.08 -12.63
CA TYR A 244 -9.08 -22.15 -11.51
C TYR A 244 -9.63 -20.76 -11.14
N TYR A 245 -8.77 -19.77 -10.99
CA TYR A 245 -9.17 -18.41 -10.58
C TYR A 245 -10.05 -17.71 -11.63
N VAL A 246 -9.65 -17.76 -12.91
CA VAL A 246 -10.44 -17.20 -14.02
C VAL A 246 -11.74 -17.99 -14.21
N GLY A 247 -11.77 -19.28 -13.79
CA GLY A 247 -12.94 -20.12 -13.82
C GLY A 247 -14.17 -19.50 -13.13
N PHE A 248 -13.98 -18.81 -12.00
CA PHE A 248 -15.09 -18.09 -11.34
C PHE A 248 -15.77 -17.06 -12.25
N VAL A 249 -15.01 -16.34 -13.05
CA VAL A 249 -15.56 -15.36 -14.01
C VAL A 249 -16.24 -16.07 -15.20
N LYS A 250 -15.59 -17.13 -15.72
CA LYS A 250 -16.13 -17.91 -16.87
C LYS A 250 -17.45 -18.59 -16.56
N ASP A 251 -17.57 -19.11 -15.32
CA ASP A 251 -18.77 -19.84 -14.86
C ASP A 251 -19.84 -18.90 -14.27
N GLY A 252 -19.64 -17.58 -14.34
CA GLY A 252 -20.61 -16.60 -13.88
C GLY A 252 -20.73 -16.49 -12.35
N LEU A 253 -19.74 -16.96 -11.62
CA LEU A 253 -19.70 -16.93 -10.15
C LEU A 253 -19.05 -15.66 -9.62
N SER A 254 -18.43 -14.87 -10.50
CA SER A 254 -17.77 -13.60 -10.23
C SER A 254 -18.16 -12.56 -11.29
N PRO A 255 -18.34 -11.29 -10.89
CA PRO A 255 -18.45 -10.21 -11.87
C PRO A 255 -17.10 -9.97 -12.57
N LYS A 256 -17.11 -9.31 -13.74
CA LYS A 256 -15.88 -8.93 -14.45
C LYS A 256 -15.36 -7.60 -13.90
N ILE A 257 -14.48 -7.67 -12.91
CA ILE A 257 -13.85 -6.51 -12.27
C ILE A 257 -12.33 -6.59 -12.45
N PHE A 258 -11.72 -5.47 -12.82
CA PHE A 258 -10.31 -5.39 -13.18
C PHE A 258 -9.48 -4.62 -12.13
N GLY A 259 -9.83 -4.76 -10.85
CA GLY A 259 -9.13 -4.12 -9.74
C GLY A 259 -9.60 -2.70 -9.45
N GLY A 260 -8.82 -1.97 -8.65
CA GLY A 260 -9.16 -0.62 -8.20
C GLY A 260 -10.30 -0.59 -7.17
N SER A 261 -10.98 0.55 -7.06
CA SER A 261 -12.09 0.72 -6.09
C SER A 261 -13.31 -0.14 -6.39
N GLU A 262 -13.48 -0.57 -7.66
CA GLU A 262 -14.62 -1.41 -8.06
C GLU A 262 -14.68 -2.73 -7.27
N GLY A 263 -13.51 -3.30 -6.92
CA GLY A 263 -13.44 -4.53 -6.12
C GLY A 263 -13.95 -4.32 -4.69
N THR A 264 -13.49 -3.27 -4.02
CA THR A 264 -13.94 -2.89 -2.66
C THR A 264 -15.42 -2.55 -2.66
N GLU A 265 -15.87 -1.76 -3.64
CA GLU A 265 -17.27 -1.36 -3.80
C GLU A 265 -18.19 -2.57 -4.03
N ALA A 266 -17.71 -3.62 -4.73
CA ALA A 266 -18.49 -4.83 -4.94
C ALA A 266 -18.87 -5.54 -3.63
N LEU A 267 -17.96 -5.57 -2.63
CA LEU A 267 -18.26 -6.08 -1.30
C LEU A 267 -19.11 -5.09 -0.48
N GLN A 268 -18.70 -3.84 -0.45
CA GLN A 268 -19.37 -2.78 0.32
C GLN A 268 -20.84 -2.55 -0.09
N ASN A 269 -21.17 -2.84 -1.34
CA ASN A 269 -22.53 -2.76 -1.87
C ASN A 269 -23.28 -4.10 -1.88
N GLY A 270 -22.68 -5.18 -1.34
CA GLY A 270 -23.31 -6.50 -1.29
C GLY A 270 -23.47 -7.19 -2.65
N LEU A 271 -22.68 -6.83 -3.64
CA LEU A 271 -22.69 -7.48 -4.95
C LEU A 271 -22.00 -8.86 -4.89
N CYS A 272 -20.97 -9.03 -4.04
CA CYS A 272 -20.24 -10.26 -3.88
C CYS A 272 -20.31 -10.78 -2.44
N ALA A 273 -20.53 -12.09 -2.30
CA ALA A 273 -20.60 -12.73 -0.99
C ALA A 273 -19.21 -12.99 -0.38
N MET A 274 -18.20 -13.16 -1.19
CA MET A 274 -16.81 -13.36 -0.77
C MET A 274 -15.84 -12.61 -1.67
N GLY A 275 -14.66 -12.26 -1.12
CA GLY A 275 -13.54 -11.68 -1.87
C GLY A 275 -12.25 -11.68 -1.07
N LEU A 276 -11.12 -11.62 -1.76
CA LEU A 276 -9.80 -11.50 -1.14
C LEU A 276 -9.41 -10.05 -1.01
N PHE A 277 -9.14 -9.60 0.22
CA PHE A 277 -8.65 -8.25 0.47
C PHE A 277 -7.61 -8.23 1.57
N GLY A 278 -6.68 -7.29 1.46
CA GLY A 278 -5.59 -7.12 2.39
C GLY A 278 -6.02 -6.45 3.70
N SER A 279 -5.18 -6.60 4.71
CA SER A 279 -5.38 -6.05 6.06
C SER A 279 -5.47 -4.51 6.06
N TRP A 280 -4.94 -3.83 5.05
CA TRP A 280 -5.03 -2.37 4.90
C TRP A 280 -6.46 -1.86 4.63
N ASN A 281 -7.37 -2.72 4.15
CA ASN A 281 -8.77 -2.34 3.96
C ASN A 281 -9.58 -2.27 5.27
N LEU A 282 -8.99 -2.74 6.39
CA LEU A 282 -9.69 -2.90 7.67
C LEU A 282 -10.42 -1.63 8.13
N THR A 283 -9.76 -0.48 8.10
CA THR A 283 -10.35 0.78 8.55
C THR A 283 -11.56 1.16 7.70
N GLY A 284 -11.40 1.16 6.36
CA GLY A 284 -12.48 1.49 5.45
C GLY A 284 -13.67 0.51 5.52
N PHE A 285 -13.40 -0.79 5.76
CA PHE A 285 -14.45 -1.78 5.94
C PHE A 285 -15.14 -1.66 7.30
N THR A 286 -14.42 -1.26 8.35
CA THR A 286 -15.01 -1.01 9.69
C THR A 286 -15.89 0.25 9.67
N GLU A 287 -15.52 1.28 8.93
CA GLU A 287 -16.31 2.50 8.80
C GLU A 287 -17.52 2.36 7.87
N ASN A 288 -17.55 1.33 7.03
CA ASN A 288 -18.71 1.02 6.20
C ASN A 288 -19.75 0.22 7.01
N GLU A 289 -20.91 0.81 7.25
CA GLU A 289 -21.98 0.21 8.08
C GLU A 289 -22.44 -1.15 7.56
N TYR A 290 -22.54 -1.33 6.23
CA TYR A 290 -22.93 -2.61 5.64
C TYR A 290 -21.88 -3.70 5.89
N MET A 291 -20.61 -3.39 5.69
CA MET A 291 -19.51 -4.33 5.96
C MET A 291 -19.45 -4.69 7.45
N ALA A 292 -19.48 -3.68 8.34
CA ALA A 292 -19.39 -3.90 9.78
C ALA A 292 -20.49 -4.79 10.33
N ASN A 293 -21.70 -4.70 9.76
CA ASN A 293 -22.85 -5.50 10.22
C ASN A 293 -22.92 -6.90 9.60
N ASN A 294 -22.42 -7.06 8.37
CA ASN A 294 -22.68 -8.28 7.60
C ASN A 294 -21.45 -9.14 7.36
N PHE A 295 -20.25 -8.59 7.40
CA PHE A 295 -19.04 -9.32 7.02
C PHE A 295 -18.22 -9.82 8.22
N ASP A 296 -17.33 -10.75 7.92
CA ASP A 296 -16.20 -11.13 8.75
C ASP A 296 -15.05 -11.57 7.84
N VAL A 297 -13.89 -11.87 8.42
CA VAL A 297 -12.69 -12.30 7.70
C VAL A 297 -12.17 -13.63 8.24
N ALA A 298 -11.76 -14.48 7.34
CA ALA A 298 -11.16 -15.79 7.62
C ALA A 298 -9.80 -15.94 6.93
N ILE A 299 -9.04 -16.96 7.33
CA ILE A 299 -7.84 -17.36 6.60
C ILE A 299 -8.21 -17.84 5.19
N LEU A 300 -7.26 -17.74 4.25
CA LEU A 300 -7.48 -18.24 2.89
C LEU A 300 -7.68 -19.77 2.88
N PRO A 301 -8.57 -20.30 2.01
CA PRO A 301 -8.68 -21.73 1.82
C PRO A 301 -7.35 -22.32 1.32
N SER A 302 -7.09 -23.60 1.62
CA SER A 302 -5.96 -24.32 1.07
C SER A 302 -6.27 -24.82 -0.36
N SER A 303 -5.21 -25.13 -1.12
CA SER A 303 -5.40 -25.97 -2.31
C SER A 303 -6.02 -27.34 -1.92
N ASN A 304 -6.51 -28.08 -2.91
CA ASN A 304 -7.18 -29.37 -2.66
C ASN A 304 -6.24 -30.45 -2.10
N ASP A 305 -4.93 -30.32 -2.27
CA ASP A 305 -3.91 -31.15 -1.65
C ASP A 305 -3.47 -30.65 -0.25
N GLY A 306 -4.13 -29.63 0.27
CA GLY A 306 -3.93 -29.09 1.62
C GLY A 306 -2.80 -28.05 1.74
N LYS A 307 -2.20 -27.62 0.65
CA LYS A 307 -1.15 -26.59 0.69
C LYS A 307 -1.75 -25.21 0.94
N ARG A 308 -1.19 -24.49 1.92
CA ARG A 308 -1.53 -23.12 2.24
C ARG A 308 -0.45 -22.18 1.75
N ALA A 309 -0.86 -21.08 1.19
CA ALA A 309 -0.01 -19.92 0.92
C ALA A 309 -0.88 -18.66 0.89
N GLY A 310 -0.25 -17.52 1.10
CA GLY A 310 -0.81 -16.20 0.92
C GLY A 310 0.31 -15.25 0.53
N ILE A 311 -0.03 -14.04 0.19
CA ILE A 311 0.95 -13.00 -0.10
C ILE A 311 1.07 -12.08 1.12
N PHE A 312 2.31 -11.81 1.54
CA PHE A 312 2.57 -10.69 2.43
C PHE A 312 3.41 -9.63 1.70
N ASN A 313 3.19 -8.41 2.11
CA ASN A 313 3.95 -7.26 1.69
C ASN A 313 4.03 -6.27 2.85
N GLY A 314 4.71 -5.16 2.68
CA GLY A 314 4.71 -4.06 3.60
C GLY A 314 5.30 -2.84 2.94
N LEU A 315 4.80 -1.69 3.36
CA LEU A 315 5.28 -0.40 2.89
C LEU A 315 6.57 -0.02 3.62
N GLY A 316 7.33 0.88 3.00
CA GLY A 316 8.48 1.51 3.61
C GLY A 316 8.25 3.00 3.82
N ASN A 317 8.83 3.55 4.88
CA ASN A 317 8.97 4.98 5.09
C ASN A 317 10.30 5.43 4.51
N ALA A 318 10.29 6.30 3.51
CA ALA A 318 11.46 6.81 2.81
C ALA A 318 11.68 8.31 3.07
N ILE A 319 12.92 8.76 2.87
CA ILE A 319 13.33 10.17 2.93
C ILE A 319 13.88 10.57 1.56
N ALA A 320 13.48 11.74 1.06
CA ALA A 320 14.03 12.30 -0.18
C ALA A 320 15.52 12.59 -0.02
N ALA A 321 16.34 12.23 -1.02
CA ALA A 321 17.78 12.49 -0.98
C ALA A 321 18.14 13.98 -0.89
N ASN A 322 17.29 14.85 -1.44
CA ASN A 322 17.51 16.29 -1.54
C ASN A 322 16.66 17.12 -0.56
N THR A 323 16.07 16.49 0.48
CA THR A 323 15.33 17.25 1.51
C THR A 323 16.23 18.34 2.14
N PRO A 324 15.74 19.56 2.30
CA PRO A 324 16.47 20.58 3.03
C PRO A 324 16.49 20.37 4.56
N HIS A 325 15.73 19.37 5.06
CA HIS A 325 15.52 19.08 6.47
C HIS A 325 15.89 17.65 6.86
N PRO A 326 17.12 17.16 6.55
CA PRO A 326 17.47 15.74 6.69
C PRO A 326 17.44 15.23 8.13
N GLU A 327 17.70 16.09 9.13
CA GLU A 327 17.70 15.67 10.53
C GLU A 327 16.27 15.58 11.10
N GLU A 328 15.41 16.52 10.75
CA GLU A 328 14.01 16.49 11.17
C GLU A 328 13.23 15.37 10.46
N ALA A 329 13.50 15.18 9.17
CA ALA A 329 12.95 14.05 8.40
C ALA A 329 13.36 12.71 9.01
N TRP A 330 14.65 12.56 9.39
CA TRP A 330 15.12 11.35 10.07
C TRP A 330 14.41 11.14 11.41
N LYS A 331 14.29 12.15 12.26
CA LYS A 331 13.59 12.06 13.55
C LYS A 331 12.16 11.55 13.39
N TRP A 332 11.45 12.03 12.35
CA TRP A 332 10.09 11.57 12.05
C TRP A 332 10.07 10.10 11.63
N ILE A 333 10.91 9.70 10.68
CA ILE A 333 10.97 8.32 10.19
C ILE A 333 11.48 7.37 11.27
N GLU A 334 12.46 7.78 12.07
CA GLU A 334 12.95 7.02 13.22
C GLU A 334 11.85 6.78 14.26
N TYR A 335 11.04 7.80 14.57
CA TYR A 335 9.88 7.63 15.46
C TYR A 335 8.88 6.64 14.88
N LEU A 336 8.44 6.82 13.65
CA LEU A 336 7.47 5.93 12.99
C LEU A 336 7.95 4.47 12.94
N SER A 337 9.26 4.27 12.81
CA SER A 337 9.86 2.93 12.71
C SER A 337 10.40 2.39 14.04
N SER A 338 10.36 3.18 15.11
CA SER A 338 10.74 2.70 16.45
C SER A 338 9.71 1.73 17.01
N LYS A 339 10.07 0.96 18.05
CA LYS A 339 9.10 0.12 18.77
C LYS A 339 7.91 0.92 19.27
N GLU A 340 8.15 2.14 19.77
CA GLU A 340 7.10 3.04 20.27
C GLU A 340 6.13 3.42 19.14
N GLY A 341 6.61 3.97 18.04
CA GLY A 341 5.79 4.37 16.91
C GLY A 341 5.04 3.21 16.28
N GLN A 342 5.70 2.05 16.11
CA GLN A 342 5.10 0.84 15.56
C GLN A 342 4.02 0.26 16.50
N THR A 343 4.23 0.31 17.82
CA THR A 343 3.18 -0.07 18.79
C THR A 343 2.00 0.90 18.73
N ARG A 344 2.28 2.20 18.63
CA ARG A 344 1.24 3.23 18.54
C ARG A 344 0.41 3.10 17.26
N GLN A 345 1.07 2.81 16.14
CA GLN A 345 0.38 2.48 14.86
C GLN A 345 -0.60 1.32 15.05
N ALA A 346 -0.16 0.25 15.71
CA ALA A 346 -0.98 -0.92 15.99
C ALA A 346 -2.15 -0.60 16.94
N GLU A 347 -1.92 0.16 18.02
CA GLU A 347 -2.97 0.60 18.98
C GLU A 347 -4.07 1.43 18.31
N LEU A 348 -3.70 2.29 17.38
CA LEU A 348 -4.63 3.13 16.62
C LEU A 348 -5.35 2.39 15.49
N GLY A 349 -4.99 1.11 15.25
CA GLY A 349 -5.56 0.32 14.16
C GLY A 349 -5.21 0.84 12.75
N VAL A 350 -4.15 1.65 12.62
CA VAL A 350 -3.74 2.27 11.35
C VAL A 350 -3.37 1.21 10.32
N ALA A 351 -2.50 0.27 10.71
CA ALA A 351 -2.10 -0.87 9.91
C ALA A 351 -1.48 -1.94 10.82
N MET A 352 -1.42 -3.18 10.33
CA MET A 352 -0.67 -4.23 10.99
C MET A 352 0.82 -3.88 10.96
N SER A 353 1.39 -3.62 12.14
CA SER A 353 2.75 -3.12 12.28
C SER A 353 3.80 -4.13 11.84
N ALA A 354 4.88 -3.66 11.19
CA ALA A 354 6.00 -4.51 10.80
C ALA A 354 6.90 -4.94 11.96
N TYR A 355 6.82 -4.29 13.13
CA TYR A 355 7.67 -4.57 14.28
C TYR A 355 7.23 -5.85 15.01
N LYS A 356 8.14 -6.80 15.19
CA LYS A 356 7.85 -8.06 15.86
C LYS A 356 7.29 -7.84 17.27
N GLY A 357 6.25 -8.59 17.62
CA GLY A 357 5.58 -8.55 18.93
C GLY A 357 4.49 -7.48 19.06
N THR A 358 4.11 -6.80 18.00
CA THR A 358 2.99 -5.83 18.01
C THR A 358 1.67 -6.42 17.49
N ALA A 359 1.67 -7.65 16.98
CA ALA A 359 0.51 -8.31 16.39
C ALA A 359 -0.71 -8.35 17.33
N ASP A 360 -0.51 -8.77 18.59
CA ASP A 360 -1.58 -8.84 19.59
C ASP A 360 -2.16 -7.46 19.94
N VAL A 361 -1.36 -6.41 19.81
CA VAL A 361 -1.82 -5.03 20.02
C VAL A 361 -2.75 -4.64 18.90
N TRP A 362 -2.35 -4.92 17.65
CA TRP A 362 -3.18 -4.64 16.48
C TRP A 362 -4.49 -5.44 16.48
N VAL A 363 -4.45 -6.73 16.82
CA VAL A 363 -5.67 -7.56 16.93
C VAL A 363 -6.67 -6.98 17.92
N LYS A 364 -6.20 -6.39 19.03
CA LYS A 364 -7.07 -5.76 20.04
C LYS A 364 -7.62 -4.40 19.62
N SER A 365 -7.11 -3.79 18.57
CA SER A 365 -7.59 -2.49 18.07
C SER A 365 -8.93 -2.57 17.34
N ASN A 366 -9.38 -3.78 16.97
CA ASN A 366 -10.64 -3.99 16.27
C ASN A 366 -11.37 -5.22 16.84
N ASP A 367 -12.60 -5.04 17.22
CA ASP A 367 -13.50 -6.08 17.74
C ASP A 367 -14.67 -6.42 16.80
N THR A 368 -14.71 -5.76 15.63
CA THR A 368 -15.78 -5.96 14.64
C THR A 368 -15.57 -7.26 13.87
N TYR A 369 -14.30 -7.59 13.54
CA TYR A 369 -13.93 -8.69 12.68
C TYR A 369 -12.90 -9.63 13.32
N ASN A 370 -12.80 -10.86 12.85
CA ASN A 370 -11.76 -11.81 13.23
C ASN A 370 -10.42 -11.46 12.55
N ILE A 371 -9.87 -10.28 12.81
CA ILE A 371 -8.62 -9.83 12.17
C ILE A 371 -7.39 -10.65 12.53
N LYS A 372 -7.50 -11.54 13.53
CA LYS A 372 -6.45 -12.53 13.83
C LYS A 372 -6.14 -13.41 12.61
N ALA A 373 -7.09 -13.62 11.71
CA ALA A 373 -6.90 -14.35 10.45
C ALA A 373 -5.71 -13.82 9.62
N PHE A 374 -5.49 -12.51 9.60
CA PHE A 374 -4.34 -11.91 8.90
C PHE A 374 -3.00 -12.29 9.54
N ILE A 375 -2.96 -12.37 10.88
CA ILE A 375 -1.76 -12.81 11.60
C ILE A 375 -1.48 -14.29 11.34
N ASP A 376 -2.53 -15.13 11.37
CA ASP A 376 -2.40 -16.57 11.14
C ASP A 376 -1.93 -16.88 9.71
N MET A 377 -2.21 -16.01 8.75
CA MET A 377 -1.71 -16.13 7.38
C MET A 377 -0.21 -15.86 7.24
N LEU A 378 0.43 -15.14 8.16
CA LEU A 378 1.88 -14.88 8.11
C LEU A 378 2.72 -16.16 8.12
N ASP A 379 2.26 -17.23 8.78
CA ASP A 379 2.97 -18.51 8.86
C ASP A 379 3.07 -19.22 7.48
N TYR A 380 2.22 -18.86 6.53
CA TYR A 380 2.12 -19.45 5.19
C TYR A 380 2.46 -18.47 4.08
N ALA A 381 2.66 -17.20 4.43
CA ALA A 381 2.75 -16.14 3.44
C ALA A 381 4.11 -16.12 2.73
N GLN A 382 4.06 -15.86 1.43
CA GLN A 382 5.21 -15.58 0.59
C GLN A 382 5.34 -14.08 0.39
N ILE A 383 6.58 -13.58 0.35
CA ILE A 383 6.79 -12.17 -0.01
C ILE A 383 6.21 -11.89 -1.39
N ARG A 384 5.54 -10.75 -1.54
CA ARG A 384 5.04 -10.30 -2.84
C ARG A 384 6.17 -10.34 -3.87
N PRO A 385 5.98 -11.00 -5.03
CA PRO A 385 7.00 -11.07 -6.07
C PRO A 385 7.44 -9.68 -6.52
N TYR A 386 8.75 -9.48 -6.64
CA TYR A 386 9.32 -8.22 -7.08
C TYR A 386 10.65 -8.43 -7.82
N SER A 387 10.99 -7.45 -8.65
CA SER A 387 12.27 -7.34 -9.33
C SER A 387 12.57 -5.85 -9.59
N ASN A 388 13.69 -5.55 -10.21
CA ASN A 388 14.04 -4.17 -10.51
C ASN A 388 13.14 -3.51 -11.57
N THR A 389 12.43 -4.32 -12.36
CA THR A 389 11.47 -3.88 -13.38
C THR A 389 10.02 -4.20 -13.04
N THR A 390 9.69 -4.37 -11.75
CA THR A 390 8.36 -4.84 -11.30
C THR A 390 7.21 -4.06 -11.93
N VAL A 391 7.19 -2.74 -11.83
CA VAL A 391 6.12 -1.91 -12.41
C VAL A 391 5.95 -2.19 -13.90
N LYS A 392 7.06 -2.25 -14.62
CA LYS A 392 7.04 -2.44 -16.07
C LYS A 392 6.41 -3.77 -16.51
N TRP A 393 6.74 -4.88 -15.82
CA TRP A 393 6.16 -6.15 -16.19
C TRP A 393 4.79 -6.37 -15.58
N GLU A 394 4.46 -5.80 -14.42
CA GLU A 394 3.11 -5.91 -13.84
C GLU A 394 2.05 -5.18 -14.69
N ASP A 395 2.34 -3.95 -15.14
CA ASP A 395 1.43 -3.19 -16.00
C ASP A 395 1.15 -3.93 -17.31
N LYS A 396 2.20 -4.49 -17.93
CA LYS A 396 2.03 -5.28 -19.15
C LYS A 396 1.31 -6.62 -18.90
N ALA A 397 1.62 -7.29 -17.78
CA ALA A 397 0.95 -8.53 -17.40
C ALA A 397 -0.55 -8.31 -17.19
N PHE A 398 -0.93 -7.20 -16.58
CA PHE A 398 -2.35 -6.82 -16.42
C PHE A 398 -3.07 -6.75 -17.76
N GLU A 399 -2.51 -6.05 -18.76
CA GLU A 399 -3.13 -5.92 -20.08
C GLU A 399 -3.22 -7.25 -20.84
N ILE A 400 -2.21 -8.11 -20.71
CA ILE A 400 -2.21 -9.44 -21.34
C ILE A 400 -3.24 -10.36 -20.66
N LEU A 401 -3.17 -10.48 -19.33
CA LEU A 401 -4.04 -11.37 -18.58
C LEU A 401 -5.51 -10.96 -18.65
N LYS A 402 -5.80 -9.66 -18.82
CA LYS A 402 -7.16 -9.14 -19.02
C LYS A 402 -7.89 -9.83 -20.15
N LYS A 403 -7.21 -10.21 -21.21
CA LYS A 403 -7.80 -10.95 -22.34
C LYS A 403 -8.39 -12.28 -21.92
N SER A 404 -7.76 -12.99 -20.95
CA SER A 404 -8.28 -14.26 -20.44
C SER A 404 -9.52 -14.09 -19.56
N PHE A 405 -9.60 -13.00 -18.78
CA PHE A 405 -10.77 -12.65 -17.98
C PHE A 405 -11.96 -12.19 -18.83
N THR A 406 -11.69 -11.54 -19.95
CA THR A 406 -12.75 -11.15 -20.92
C THR A 406 -13.20 -12.30 -21.81
N GLY A 407 -12.39 -13.37 -21.92
CA GLY A 407 -12.63 -14.52 -22.79
C GLY A 407 -12.13 -14.33 -24.21
N GLU A 408 -11.31 -13.31 -24.47
CA GLU A 408 -10.69 -13.03 -25.77
C GLU A 408 -9.54 -14.00 -26.08
N GLU A 409 -8.90 -14.55 -25.04
CA GLU A 409 -7.76 -15.47 -25.16
C GLU A 409 -7.88 -16.59 -24.13
N SER A 410 -7.24 -17.74 -24.38
CA SER A 410 -7.15 -18.81 -23.38
C SER A 410 -6.25 -18.37 -22.21
N VAL A 411 -6.49 -18.92 -21.01
CA VAL A 411 -5.63 -18.64 -19.84
C VAL A 411 -4.19 -19.10 -20.11
N GLU A 412 -4.04 -20.27 -20.73
CA GLU A 412 -2.73 -20.83 -21.05
C GLU A 412 -1.93 -19.92 -22.00
N ASP A 413 -2.56 -19.40 -23.07
CA ASP A 413 -1.90 -18.52 -24.03
C ASP A 413 -1.55 -17.18 -23.40
N ALA A 414 -2.46 -16.58 -22.62
CA ALA A 414 -2.22 -15.35 -21.89
C ALA A 414 -1.07 -15.49 -20.87
N CYS A 415 -0.99 -16.62 -20.15
CA CYS A 415 0.11 -16.91 -19.24
C CYS A 415 1.44 -17.05 -20.00
N LYS A 416 1.49 -17.75 -21.13
CA LYS A 416 2.69 -17.88 -21.95
C LYS A 416 3.13 -16.55 -22.56
N GLU A 417 2.19 -15.73 -23.04
CA GLU A 417 2.49 -14.36 -23.52
C GLU A 417 3.07 -13.51 -22.38
N THR A 418 2.47 -13.59 -21.19
CA THR A 418 2.95 -12.90 -19.99
C THR A 418 4.34 -13.34 -19.59
N ALA A 419 4.62 -14.66 -19.60
CA ALA A 419 5.95 -15.19 -19.28
C ALA A 419 7.02 -14.66 -20.24
N LYS A 420 6.75 -14.68 -21.53
CA LYS A 420 7.67 -14.13 -22.55
C LYS A 420 7.95 -12.66 -22.32
N MET A 421 6.92 -11.85 -22.18
CA MET A 421 7.02 -10.41 -21.95
C MET A 421 7.77 -10.10 -20.63
N MET A 422 7.47 -10.82 -19.55
CA MET A 422 8.15 -10.63 -18.26
C MET A 422 9.64 -10.99 -18.37
N ASN A 423 10.00 -12.07 -19.06
CA ASN A 423 11.41 -12.45 -19.28
C ASN A 423 12.18 -11.40 -20.10
N GLU A 424 11.53 -10.71 -21.04
CA GLU A 424 12.12 -9.57 -21.74
C GLU A 424 12.42 -8.42 -20.76
N CYS A 425 11.52 -8.10 -19.84
CA CYS A 425 11.74 -7.08 -18.81
C CYS A 425 12.85 -7.49 -17.81
N LEU A 426 12.85 -8.74 -17.35
CA LEU A 426 13.87 -9.26 -16.43
C LEU A 426 15.29 -9.30 -17.07
N ALA A 427 15.38 -9.46 -18.38
CA ALA A 427 16.66 -9.43 -19.09
C ALA A 427 17.30 -8.02 -19.08
N GLU A 428 16.53 -6.96 -18.92
CA GLU A 428 17.04 -5.59 -18.81
C GLU A 428 17.72 -5.32 -17.44
N GLU A 429 17.51 -6.20 -16.45
CA GLU A 429 18.10 -6.07 -15.11
C GLU A 429 19.53 -6.64 -15.00
N LYS A 430 19.96 -7.35 -16.01
CA LYS A 430 21.30 -8.00 -16.10
C LYS A 430 22.30 -7.07 -16.74
#